data_1b4ab0880f449b9b00b63a56fb6d6a15
#
_entry.id   1b4ab0880f449b9b00b63a56fb6d6a15
#
_cell.length_a   1.000
_cell.length_b   1.000
_cell.length_c   1.000
_cell.angle_alpha   90.00
_cell.angle_beta   90.00
_cell.angle_gamma   90.00
#
_symmetry.space_group_name_H-M   'P 1'
#
loop_
_entity.id
_entity.type
_entity.pdbx_description
1 polymer ?
#
loop_
_entity_poly.entity_id
_entity_poly.type
_entity_poly.pdbx_seq_one_letter_code
_entity_poly.pdbx_strand_id
1 'polypeptide(L)'
;MLEPAEQTHKPFIEVAAGIITRPDGSLMLGQRPEGKPWAGWWELPGGKIEPGETTLQALARELKEELDIDVRDATPWVTYVHEYPKTIVRLAFCRVTAWDGEPRGMEGQALAWVRPDQPITVGPVLPATEPPLRWMQLPDHYLISNIGSSGQLTAWLDKLKHALDTGIRLVQFREPAWAAQANAEALAAYQEVLRLCRQAGALCLVNSCHPEDWWALADGVHLRAADALALAGTSGDDAACPSPHSPAAEALRARIPGLIAVSAHTAQDLHAARRLQADFAVLGHVLPTPSHAGVAGMGWAGFRALAEDAGLPVFAIGGQSPQTLQQARQHGAHGIAGMRQLLG
;
A
#
# COMPACT_ATOMS: atom_id res chain seq x y z
N MET A 1 49.00 6.60 7.46
CA MET A 1 47.87 6.41 8.37
C MET A 1 46.70 7.14 7.74
N LEU A 2 45.71 6.40 7.24
CA LEU A 2 44.46 6.98 6.76
C LEU A 2 43.57 7.15 8.00
N GLU A 3 43.16 8.37 8.29
CA GLU A 3 42.20 8.63 9.35
C GLU A 3 40.91 7.89 9.03
N PRO A 4 40.23 7.28 10.03
CA PRO A 4 38.92 6.68 9.82
C PRO A 4 37.94 7.80 9.45
N ALA A 5 37.25 7.67 8.32
CA ALA A 5 36.19 8.57 7.91
C ALA A 5 35.16 8.65 9.08
N GLU A 6 34.98 9.84 9.66
CA GLU A 6 33.90 10.10 10.59
C GLU A 6 32.59 9.72 9.93
N GLN A 7 31.95 8.67 10.44
CA GLN A 7 30.56 8.36 10.13
C GLN A 7 29.70 9.53 10.70
N THR A 8 29.48 10.55 9.90
CA THR A 8 28.56 11.65 10.25
C THR A 8 27.17 11.05 10.38
N HIS A 9 26.69 10.92 11.61
CA HIS A 9 25.36 10.42 11.92
C HIS A 9 24.35 11.41 11.32
N LYS A 10 23.61 10.98 10.30
CA LYS A 10 22.58 11.83 9.65
C LYS A 10 21.48 12.13 10.65
N PRO A 11 21.02 13.39 10.77
CA PRO A 11 19.86 13.73 11.58
C PRO A 11 18.65 12.89 11.18
N PHE A 12 17.94 12.36 12.19
CA PHE A 12 16.67 11.64 12.03
C PHE A 12 15.52 12.58 12.36
N ILE A 13 14.58 12.75 11.45
CA ILE A 13 13.45 13.68 11.59
C ILE A 13 12.16 12.90 11.38
N GLU A 14 11.20 13.09 12.28
CA GLU A 14 9.85 12.57 12.14
C GLU A 14 8.91 13.66 11.59
N VAL A 15 8.11 13.29 10.59
CA VAL A 15 7.22 14.21 9.87
C VAL A 15 5.84 13.58 9.74
N ALA A 16 4.80 14.35 10.00
CA ALA A 16 3.42 14.03 9.66
C ALA A 16 3.04 14.71 8.34
N ALA A 17 2.58 13.96 7.34
CA ALA A 17 2.21 14.49 6.04
C ALA A 17 0.78 14.12 5.64
N GLY A 18 0.03 15.07 5.11
CA GLY A 18 -1.38 14.93 4.77
C GLY A 18 -1.62 14.49 3.33
N ILE A 19 -2.31 13.36 3.16
CA ILE A 19 -2.94 12.96 1.91
C ILE A 19 -4.33 13.63 1.88
N ILE A 20 -4.36 14.91 1.49
CA ILE A 20 -5.58 15.73 1.48
C ILE A 20 -6.30 15.48 0.16
N THR A 21 -7.46 14.80 0.20
CA THR A 21 -8.18 14.40 -1.00
C THR A 21 -9.58 14.96 -1.04
N ARG A 22 -9.98 15.44 -2.23
CA ARG A 22 -11.36 15.82 -2.56
C ARG A 22 -12.19 14.59 -2.96
N PRO A 23 -13.54 14.69 -2.94
CA PRO A 23 -14.41 13.60 -3.40
C PRO A 23 -14.21 13.18 -4.85
N ASP A 24 -13.66 14.05 -5.70
CA ASP A 24 -13.33 13.75 -7.10
C ASP A 24 -12.02 12.96 -7.26
N GLY A 25 -11.35 12.63 -6.14
CA GLY A 25 -10.07 11.92 -6.11
C GLY A 25 -8.84 12.80 -6.34
N SER A 26 -9.00 14.11 -6.47
CA SER A 26 -7.86 15.02 -6.55
C SER A 26 -7.14 15.15 -5.21
N LEU A 27 -5.82 15.22 -5.26
CA LEU A 27 -4.89 15.30 -4.13
C LEU A 27 -4.20 16.66 -4.12
N MET A 28 -4.04 17.25 -2.93
CA MET A 28 -3.31 18.50 -2.77
C MET A 28 -1.80 18.29 -2.69
N LEU A 29 -1.05 19.07 -3.45
CA LEU A 29 0.39 19.27 -3.29
C LEU A 29 0.68 20.74 -3.01
N GLY A 30 1.70 21.01 -2.18
CA GLY A 30 2.27 22.32 -1.90
C GLY A 30 3.66 22.45 -2.53
N GLN A 31 3.98 23.64 -3.05
CA GLN A 31 5.31 23.92 -3.54
C GLN A 31 6.18 24.48 -2.40
N ARG A 32 7.36 23.92 -2.21
CA ARG A 32 8.28 24.38 -1.15
C ARG A 32 8.70 25.82 -1.38
N PRO A 33 8.53 26.70 -0.38
CA PRO A 33 8.84 28.13 -0.53
C PRO A 33 10.33 28.38 -0.71
N GLU A 34 10.66 29.58 -1.21
CA GLU A 34 12.05 30.03 -1.30
C GLU A 34 12.73 30.07 0.08
N GLY A 35 14.03 29.77 0.11
CA GLY A 35 14.84 29.72 1.34
C GLY A 35 14.80 28.40 2.08
N LYS A 36 13.86 27.48 1.79
CA LYS A 36 13.86 26.11 2.33
C LYS A 36 14.68 25.18 1.41
N PRO A 37 15.28 24.10 1.94
CA PRO A 37 15.89 23.06 1.08
C PRO A 37 14.89 22.54 0.05
N TRP A 38 15.33 22.29 -1.18
CA TRP A 38 14.49 21.88 -2.29
C TRP A 38 13.42 22.91 -2.70
N ALA A 39 13.69 24.21 -2.55
CA ALA A 39 12.78 25.29 -2.96
C ALA A 39 12.26 25.06 -4.40
N GLY A 40 10.96 25.29 -4.61
CA GLY A 40 10.29 25.08 -5.90
C GLY A 40 9.85 23.65 -6.18
N TRP A 41 10.26 22.65 -5.37
CA TRP A 41 9.79 21.25 -5.47
C TRP A 41 8.41 21.10 -4.83
N TRP A 42 7.65 20.14 -5.32
CA TRP A 42 6.29 19.85 -4.82
C TRP A 42 6.28 18.68 -3.85
N GLU A 43 5.51 18.80 -2.79
CA GLU A 43 5.40 17.81 -1.73
C GLU A 43 3.99 17.73 -1.16
N LEU A 44 3.74 16.69 -0.35
CA LEU A 44 2.54 16.60 0.47
C LEU A 44 2.65 17.60 1.63
N PRO A 45 1.59 18.38 1.92
CA PRO A 45 1.58 19.33 3.05
C PRO A 45 1.77 18.63 4.39
N GLY A 46 2.47 19.27 5.30
CA GLY A 46 2.75 18.76 6.64
C GLY A 46 4.14 19.14 7.13
N GLY A 47 4.47 18.71 8.35
CA GLY A 47 5.71 19.12 8.96
C GLY A 47 6.17 18.22 10.09
N LYS A 48 7.11 18.71 10.90
CA LYS A 48 7.76 17.93 11.95
C LYS A 48 6.79 17.58 13.07
N ILE A 49 6.93 16.37 13.60
CA ILE A 49 6.27 15.97 14.84
C ILE A 49 7.09 16.50 15.99
N GLU A 50 6.50 17.35 16.84
CA GLU A 50 7.18 17.90 18.01
C GLU A 50 7.12 16.93 19.21
N PRO A 51 8.06 17.08 20.17
CA PRO A 51 8.07 16.23 21.36
C PRO A 51 6.74 16.25 22.12
N GLY A 52 6.14 15.08 22.31
CA GLY A 52 4.86 14.92 23.00
C GLY A 52 3.62 14.99 22.11
N GLU A 53 3.76 15.30 20.83
CA GLU A 53 2.64 15.25 19.88
C GLU A 53 2.42 13.82 19.35
N THR A 54 1.16 13.48 19.15
CA THR A 54 0.80 12.35 18.27
C THR A 54 0.89 12.80 16.80
N THR A 55 1.05 11.84 15.90
CA THR A 55 1.08 12.11 14.44
C THR A 55 -0.12 12.96 13.96
N LEU A 56 -1.33 12.65 14.44
CA LEU A 56 -2.53 13.39 14.04
C LEU A 56 -2.58 14.81 14.65
N GLN A 57 -2.02 15.02 15.85
CA GLN A 57 -1.91 16.36 16.45
C GLN A 57 -0.92 17.22 15.66
N ALA A 58 0.26 16.69 15.37
CA ALA A 58 1.25 17.38 14.54
C ALA A 58 0.67 17.72 13.17
N LEU A 59 0.02 16.76 12.51
CA LEU A 59 -0.62 17.00 11.22
C LEU A 59 -1.66 18.13 11.30
N ALA A 60 -2.56 18.10 12.27
CA ALA A 60 -3.60 19.14 12.40
C ALA A 60 -2.99 20.53 12.63
N ARG A 61 -1.93 20.64 13.46
CA ARG A 61 -1.20 21.89 13.70
C ARG A 61 -0.54 22.38 12.43
N GLU A 62 0.23 21.54 11.75
CA GLU A 62 0.96 21.91 10.52
C GLU A 62 0.01 22.33 9.39
N LEU A 63 -1.09 21.59 9.20
CA LEU A 63 -2.07 21.95 8.17
C LEU A 63 -2.83 23.26 8.51
N LYS A 64 -2.99 23.59 9.80
CA LYS A 64 -3.51 24.88 10.23
C LYS A 64 -2.50 26.00 9.93
N GLU A 65 -1.23 25.78 10.23
CA GLU A 65 -0.16 26.76 10.04
C GLU A 65 0.14 26.99 8.56
N GLU A 66 0.26 25.93 7.76
CA GLU A 66 0.65 26.01 6.35
C GLU A 66 -0.50 26.34 5.39
N LEU A 67 -1.74 25.88 5.69
CA LEU A 67 -2.87 25.92 4.77
C LEU A 67 -4.10 26.68 5.30
N ASP A 68 -4.11 27.08 6.57
CA ASP A 68 -5.26 27.68 7.28
C ASP A 68 -6.54 26.80 7.25
N ILE A 69 -6.38 25.47 7.30
CA ILE A 69 -7.49 24.54 7.39
C ILE A 69 -7.56 23.88 8.77
N ASP A 70 -8.78 23.56 9.23
CA ASP A 70 -9.04 22.83 10.46
C ASP A 70 -9.43 21.39 10.11
N VAL A 71 -8.53 20.42 10.39
CA VAL A 71 -8.78 19.00 10.11
C VAL A 71 -9.94 18.46 10.94
N ARG A 72 -10.95 17.84 10.29
CA ARG A 72 -12.12 17.24 10.90
C ARG A 72 -12.07 15.73 10.92
N ASP A 73 -11.55 15.12 9.85
CA ASP A 73 -11.39 13.67 9.77
C ASP A 73 -10.04 13.33 9.13
N ALA A 74 -9.24 12.58 9.86
CA ALA A 74 -7.97 12.07 9.38
C ALA A 74 -7.70 10.68 9.95
N THR A 75 -7.14 9.80 9.13
CA THR A 75 -6.75 8.45 9.54
C THR A 75 -5.28 8.17 9.22
N PRO A 76 -4.54 7.46 10.09
CA PRO A 76 -3.19 7.02 9.77
C PRO A 76 -3.23 6.13 8.51
N TRP A 77 -2.12 6.10 7.78
CA TRP A 77 -2.03 5.28 6.58
C TRP A 77 -0.70 4.52 6.52
N VAL A 78 0.33 5.10 5.93
CA VAL A 78 1.63 4.46 5.77
C VAL A 78 2.69 5.28 6.48
N THR A 79 3.56 4.62 7.25
CA THR A 79 4.79 5.24 7.73
C THR A 79 5.94 4.74 6.88
N TYR A 80 6.69 5.66 6.28
CA TYR A 80 7.75 5.38 5.33
C TYR A 80 9.03 6.12 5.71
N VAL A 81 10.18 5.45 5.63
CA VAL A 81 11.48 6.05 5.89
C VAL A 81 12.17 6.36 4.57
N HIS A 82 12.57 7.60 4.38
CA HIS A 82 13.31 8.06 3.21
C HIS A 82 14.66 8.64 3.65
N GLU A 83 15.72 8.18 2.99
CA GLU A 83 17.06 8.68 3.24
C GLU A 83 17.47 9.69 2.17
N TYR A 84 17.59 10.95 2.59
CA TYR A 84 18.22 12.00 1.79
C TYR A 84 19.74 12.03 1.99
N PRO A 85 20.50 12.70 1.14
CA PRO A 85 21.97 12.79 1.29
C PRO A 85 22.43 13.26 2.67
N LYS A 86 21.69 14.17 3.31
CA LYS A 86 22.06 14.80 4.59
C LYS A 86 21.12 14.48 5.77
N THR A 87 20.03 13.73 5.56
CA THR A 87 18.98 13.57 6.57
C THR A 87 18.23 12.27 6.32
N ILE A 88 17.81 11.59 7.37
CA ILE A 88 16.84 10.49 7.31
C ILE A 88 15.51 11.03 7.81
N VAL A 89 14.45 10.82 7.04
CA VAL A 89 13.10 11.31 7.37
C VAL A 89 12.15 10.13 7.51
N ARG A 90 11.49 10.02 8.66
CA ARG A 90 10.38 9.09 8.89
C ARG A 90 9.08 9.86 8.64
N LEU A 91 8.40 9.56 7.53
CA LEU A 91 7.17 10.21 7.11
C LEU A 91 5.97 9.35 7.51
N ALA A 92 5.12 9.87 8.38
CA ALA A 92 3.84 9.29 8.73
C ALA A 92 2.75 9.94 7.88
N PHE A 93 2.35 9.25 6.80
CA PHE A 93 1.27 9.71 5.93
C PHE A 93 -0.07 9.45 6.58
N CYS A 94 -0.95 10.45 6.57
CA CYS A 94 -2.32 10.34 7.05
C CYS A 94 -3.29 10.79 5.95
N ARG A 95 -4.38 10.04 5.76
CA ARG A 95 -5.47 10.46 4.88
C ARG A 95 -6.31 11.52 5.58
N VAL A 96 -6.50 12.67 4.92
CA VAL A 96 -7.37 13.76 5.37
C VAL A 96 -8.56 13.81 4.42
N THR A 97 -9.74 13.47 4.93
CA THR A 97 -10.97 13.32 4.14
C THR A 97 -12.00 14.39 4.43
N ALA A 98 -11.83 15.14 5.53
CA ALA A 98 -12.68 16.28 5.87
C ALA A 98 -11.91 17.36 6.63
N TRP A 99 -12.19 18.61 6.28
CA TRP A 99 -11.63 19.80 6.92
C TRP A 99 -12.58 20.99 6.78
N ASP A 100 -12.39 22.01 7.62
CA ASP A 100 -13.03 23.31 7.49
C ASP A 100 -12.03 24.33 6.97
N GLY A 101 -12.49 25.34 6.26
CA GLY A 101 -11.67 26.38 5.64
C GLY A 101 -11.37 26.09 4.18
N GLU A 102 -10.91 27.12 3.46
CA GLU A 102 -10.42 27.00 2.09
C GLU A 102 -8.90 27.00 2.12
N PRO A 103 -8.22 25.95 1.64
CA PRO A 103 -6.76 25.87 1.72
C PRO A 103 -6.06 27.03 1.02
N ARG A 104 -5.12 27.66 1.71
CA ARG A 104 -4.31 28.80 1.24
C ARG A 104 -2.86 28.58 1.62
N GLY A 105 -1.94 28.97 0.75
CA GLY A 105 -0.50 28.92 1.05
C GLY A 105 -0.10 30.04 2.01
N MET A 106 -0.07 29.75 3.31
CA MET A 106 0.21 30.75 4.36
C MET A 106 1.67 31.20 4.41
N GLU A 107 2.57 30.41 3.84
CA GLU A 107 4.00 30.75 3.66
C GLU A 107 4.30 31.35 2.26
N GLY A 108 3.27 31.69 1.49
CA GLY A 108 3.40 32.17 0.10
C GLY A 108 3.65 31.05 -0.91
N GLN A 109 3.56 29.80 -0.50
CA GLN A 109 3.73 28.63 -1.37
C GLN A 109 2.53 28.48 -2.31
N ALA A 110 2.80 28.03 -3.54
CA ALA A 110 1.76 27.64 -4.49
C ALA A 110 1.13 26.28 -4.07
N LEU A 111 -0.17 26.16 -4.29
CA LEU A 111 -0.93 24.93 -4.06
C LEU A 111 -1.48 24.41 -5.39
N ALA A 112 -1.52 23.09 -5.56
CA ALA A 112 -2.10 22.45 -6.74
C ALA A 112 -2.92 21.22 -6.35
N TRP A 113 -4.07 21.07 -7.03
CA TRP A 113 -4.84 19.82 -6.99
C TRP A 113 -4.46 18.96 -8.19
N VAL A 114 -3.93 17.78 -7.92
CA VAL A 114 -3.47 16.84 -8.95
C VAL A 114 -4.26 15.53 -8.86
N ARG A 115 -4.35 14.83 -9.99
CA ARG A 115 -4.96 13.50 -10.06
C ARG A 115 -3.84 12.45 -10.04
N PRO A 116 -3.72 11.60 -9.00
CA PRO A 116 -2.68 10.56 -8.96
C PRO A 116 -2.79 9.50 -10.08
N ASP A 117 -3.99 9.30 -10.63
CA ASP A 117 -4.29 8.40 -11.76
C ASP A 117 -3.99 9.02 -13.14
N GLN A 118 -3.47 10.24 -13.18
CA GLN A 118 -3.12 10.98 -14.40
C GLN A 118 -1.67 11.49 -14.30
N PRO A 119 -1.04 11.87 -15.41
CA PRO A 119 0.26 12.51 -15.39
C PRO A 119 0.24 13.74 -14.47
N ILE A 120 1.14 13.79 -13.50
CA ILE A 120 1.25 14.93 -12.57
C ILE A 120 1.65 16.19 -13.37
N THR A 121 0.83 17.22 -13.27
CA THR A 121 0.97 18.46 -14.06
C THR A 121 1.92 19.49 -13.44
N VAL A 122 2.39 19.24 -12.21
CA VAL A 122 3.35 20.08 -11.48
C VAL A 122 4.65 19.31 -11.24
N GLY A 123 5.74 20.02 -11.08
CA GLY A 123 7.03 19.37 -10.80
C GLY A 123 8.18 20.37 -10.66
N PRO A 124 9.35 19.91 -10.24
CA PRO A 124 9.67 18.55 -9.80
C PRO A 124 8.97 18.19 -8.47
N VAL A 125 8.71 16.89 -8.27
CA VAL A 125 8.12 16.34 -7.03
C VAL A 125 9.24 15.77 -6.16
N LEU A 126 9.17 15.99 -4.85
CA LEU A 126 10.17 15.44 -3.91
C LEU A 126 10.22 13.90 -3.98
N PRO A 127 11.42 13.29 -3.95
CA PRO A 127 11.57 11.84 -4.01
C PRO A 127 10.74 11.07 -2.98
N ALA A 128 10.61 11.59 -1.75
CA ALA A 128 9.79 10.98 -0.71
C ALA A 128 8.27 11.09 -0.96
N THR A 129 7.83 11.95 -1.88
CA THR A 129 6.42 12.12 -2.27
C THR A 129 6.01 11.15 -3.41
N GLU A 130 6.95 10.66 -4.19
CA GLU A 130 6.66 9.75 -5.32
C GLU A 130 6.00 8.42 -4.89
N PRO A 131 6.49 7.71 -3.82
CA PRO A 131 5.85 6.48 -3.39
C PRO A 131 4.36 6.63 -3.01
N PRO A 132 3.95 7.59 -2.15
CA PRO A 132 2.52 7.76 -1.83
C PRO A 132 1.67 8.12 -3.04
N LEU A 133 2.16 8.86 -4.03
CA LEU A 133 1.43 9.14 -5.27
C LEU A 133 1.14 7.85 -6.06
N ARG A 134 2.08 6.90 -6.10
CA ARG A 134 1.85 5.58 -6.70
C ARG A 134 0.88 4.73 -5.88
N TRP A 135 1.04 4.72 -4.55
CA TRP A 135 0.19 3.93 -3.66
C TRP A 135 -1.28 4.39 -3.68
N MET A 136 -1.54 5.67 -3.94
CA MET A 136 -2.88 6.21 -4.09
C MET A 136 -3.64 5.63 -5.29
N GLN A 137 -2.94 5.04 -6.26
CA GLN A 137 -3.54 4.40 -7.43
C GLN A 137 -4.02 2.96 -7.13
N LEU A 138 -3.61 2.37 -5.99
CA LEU A 138 -4.08 1.04 -5.60
C LEU A 138 -5.57 1.09 -5.21
N PRO A 139 -6.40 0.17 -5.75
CA PRO A 139 -7.78 0.02 -5.30
C PRO A 139 -7.84 -0.36 -3.81
N ASP A 140 -8.91 -0.02 -3.14
CA ASP A 140 -9.08 -0.28 -1.70
C ASP A 140 -9.79 -1.61 -1.37
N HIS A 141 -10.26 -2.34 -2.38
CA HIS A 141 -10.85 -3.66 -2.27
C HIS A 141 -10.05 -4.68 -3.07
N TYR A 142 -9.54 -5.71 -2.42
CA TYR A 142 -8.76 -6.78 -3.02
C TYR A 142 -9.52 -8.12 -2.93
N LEU A 143 -10.17 -8.51 -4.03
CA LEU A 143 -10.92 -9.75 -4.13
C LEU A 143 -9.99 -10.93 -4.37
N ILE A 144 -10.09 -11.98 -3.56
CA ILE A 144 -9.32 -13.22 -3.70
C ILE A 144 -10.25 -14.34 -4.16
N SER A 145 -9.89 -15.08 -5.21
CA SER A 145 -10.69 -16.18 -5.71
C SER A 145 -10.76 -17.36 -4.74
N ASN A 146 -11.86 -18.09 -4.81
CA ASN A 146 -12.12 -19.34 -4.12
C ASN A 146 -13.11 -20.20 -4.91
N ILE A 147 -12.79 -20.48 -6.16
CA ILE A 147 -13.63 -21.20 -7.11
C ILE A 147 -13.74 -22.67 -6.69
N GLY A 148 -12.60 -23.31 -6.41
CA GLY A 148 -12.50 -24.65 -5.88
C GLY A 148 -12.49 -25.78 -6.93
N SER A 149 -13.31 -25.69 -7.99
CA SER A 149 -13.37 -26.70 -9.06
C SER A 149 -14.04 -26.16 -10.33
N SER A 150 -13.88 -26.87 -11.43
CA SER A 150 -14.55 -26.56 -12.72
C SER A 150 -16.07 -26.50 -12.61
N GLY A 151 -16.68 -27.34 -11.79
CA GLY A 151 -18.13 -27.36 -11.58
C GLY A 151 -18.68 -26.09 -10.92
N GLN A 152 -17.85 -25.33 -10.22
CA GLN A 152 -18.23 -24.07 -9.55
C GLN A 152 -17.85 -22.82 -10.38
N LEU A 153 -17.08 -22.98 -11.45
CA LEU A 153 -16.50 -21.90 -12.22
C LEU A 153 -17.54 -20.93 -12.77
N THR A 154 -18.56 -21.43 -13.46
CA THR A 154 -19.58 -20.57 -14.11
C THR A 154 -20.28 -19.68 -13.08
N ALA A 155 -20.76 -20.27 -11.99
CA ALA A 155 -21.44 -19.53 -10.93
C ALA A 155 -20.52 -18.49 -10.27
N TRP A 156 -19.23 -18.80 -10.12
CA TRP A 156 -18.26 -17.88 -9.57
C TRP A 156 -17.95 -16.72 -10.54
N LEU A 157 -17.80 -17.02 -11.84
CA LEU A 157 -17.57 -15.98 -12.87
C LEU A 157 -18.74 -14.99 -12.99
N ASP A 158 -19.99 -15.47 -12.83
CA ASP A 158 -21.15 -14.57 -12.82
C ASP A 158 -21.13 -13.61 -11.62
N LYS A 159 -20.72 -14.10 -10.44
CA LYS A 159 -20.49 -13.24 -9.27
C LYS A 159 -19.32 -12.27 -9.49
N LEU A 160 -18.22 -12.74 -10.11
CA LEU A 160 -17.09 -11.88 -10.43
C LEU A 160 -17.51 -10.73 -11.36
N LYS A 161 -18.28 -11.01 -12.40
CA LYS A 161 -18.81 -9.95 -13.31
C LYS A 161 -19.59 -8.91 -12.49
N HIS A 162 -20.50 -9.35 -11.62
CA HIS A 162 -21.24 -8.43 -10.76
C HIS A 162 -20.31 -7.60 -9.86
N ALA A 163 -19.31 -8.23 -9.21
CA ALA A 163 -18.34 -7.53 -8.37
C ALA A 163 -17.51 -6.49 -9.18
N LEU A 164 -17.12 -6.82 -10.41
CA LEU A 164 -16.44 -5.89 -11.31
C LEU A 164 -17.34 -4.72 -11.72
N ASP A 165 -18.62 -4.97 -12.02
CA ASP A 165 -19.61 -3.96 -12.37
C ASP A 165 -19.88 -3.02 -11.16
N THR A 166 -19.81 -3.52 -9.93
CA THR A 166 -19.98 -2.75 -8.70
C THR A 166 -18.70 -2.08 -8.18
N GLY A 167 -17.58 -2.20 -8.90
CA GLY A 167 -16.39 -1.39 -8.64
C GLY A 167 -15.16 -2.12 -8.12
N ILE A 168 -15.16 -3.45 -8.02
CA ILE A 168 -13.92 -4.18 -7.75
C ILE A 168 -12.93 -3.96 -8.90
N ARG A 169 -11.70 -3.55 -8.56
CA ARG A 169 -10.63 -3.24 -9.54
C ARG A 169 -9.32 -3.94 -9.26
N LEU A 170 -9.26 -4.78 -8.21
CA LEU A 170 -8.08 -5.60 -7.89
C LEU A 170 -8.54 -7.00 -7.49
N VAL A 171 -8.06 -8.00 -8.23
CA VAL A 171 -8.44 -9.41 -8.07
C VAL A 171 -7.19 -10.27 -7.94
N GLN A 172 -7.24 -11.34 -7.14
CA GLN A 172 -6.20 -12.37 -7.07
C GLN A 172 -6.77 -13.71 -7.48
N PHE A 173 -6.13 -14.35 -8.45
CA PHE A 173 -6.38 -15.75 -8.73
C PHE A 173 -5.56 -16.65 -7.79
N ARG A 174 -6.25 -17.46 -6.96
CA ARG A 174 -5.64 -18.34 -5.96
C ARG A 174 -6.44 -19.63 -5.78
N GLU A 175 -6.08 -20.66 -6.52
CA GLU A 175 -6.78 -21.96 -6.53
C GLU A 175 -5.79 -23.15 -6.37
N PRO A 176 -5.04 -23.23 -5.24
CA PRO A 176 -3.95 -24.22 -5.09
C PRO A 176 -4.44 -25.67 -5.14
N ALA A 177 -5.58 -25.96 -4.52
CA ALA A 177 -6.12 -27.31 -4.47
C ALA A 177 -6.61 -27.79 -5.84
N TRP A 178 -7.24 -26.91 -6.60
CA TRP A 178 -7.71 -27.23 -7.95
C TRP A 178 -6.53 -27.38 -8.92
N ALA A 179 -5.59 -26.44 -8.90
CA ALA A 179 -4.40 -26.53 -9.75
C ALA A 179 -3.55 -27.78 -9.51
N ALA A 180 -3.48 -28.27 -8.27
CA ALA A 180 -2.79 -29.51 -7.94
C ALA A 180 -3.48 -30.77 -8.51
N GLN A 181 -4.79 -30.72 -8.73
CA GLN A 181 -5.57 -31.85 -9.25
C GLN A 181 -5.77 -31.78 -10.77
N ALA A 182 -5.99 -30.59 -11.32
CA ALA A 182 -6.36 -30.36 -12.70
C ALA A 182 -5.75 -29.03 -13.23
N ASN A 183 -4.42 -29.02 -13.38
CA ASN A 183 -3.65 -27.80 -13.70
C ASN A 183 -4.12 -27.11 -15.00
N ALA A 184 -4.42 -27.88 -16.06
CA ALA A 184 -4.90 -27.32 -17.34
C ALA A 184 -6.26 -26.65 -17.22
N GLU A 185 -7.19 -27.21 -16.43
CA GLU A 185 -8.51 -26.62 -16.20
C GLU A 185 -8.37 -25.33 -15.35
N ALA A 186 -7.51 -25.36 -14.33
CA ALA A 186 -7.24 -24.20 -13.49
C ALA A 186 -6.58 -23.05 -14.31
N LEU A 187 -5.69 -23.38 -15.25
CA LEU A 187 -5.11 -22.40 -16.18
C LEU A 187 -6.18 -21.79 -17.08
N ALA A 188 -7.08 -22.59 -17.65
CA ALA A 188 -8.17 -22.09 -18.47
C ALA A 188 -9.10 -21.16 -17.67
N ALA A 189 -9.42 -21.53 -16.43
CA ALA A 189 -10.20 -20.67 -15.53
C ALA A 189 -9.46 -19.35 -15.20
N TYR A 190 -8.15 -19.42 -14.96
CA TYR A 190 -7.33 -18.22 -14.73
C TYR A 190 -7.35 -17.27 -15.94
N GLN A 191 -7.20 -17.79 -17.16
CA GLN A 191 -7.27 -17.00 -18.38
C GLN A 191 -8.64 -16.32 -18.56
N GLU A 192 -9.72 -16.97 -18.18
CA GLU A 192 -11.06 -16.39 -18.22
C GLU A 192 -11.23 -15.28 -17.17
N VAL A 193 -10.72 -15.48 -15.96
CA VAL A 193 -10.69 -14.42 -14.91
C VAL A 193 -9.91 -13.21 -15.39
N LEU A 194 -8.70 -13.41 -15.96
CA LEU A 194 -7.89 -12.34 -16.57
C LEU A 194 -8.66 -11.57 -17.64
N ARG A 195 -9.34 -12.30 -18.52
CA ARG A 195 -10.12 -11.69 -19.60
C ARG A 195 -11.22 -10.78 -19.04
N LEU A 196 -11.98 -11.24 -18.05
CA LEU A 196 -13.03 -10.44 -17.40
C LEU A 196 -12.46 -9.23 -16.68
N CYS A 197 -11.37 -9.38 -15.92
CA CYS A 197 -10.71 -8.28 -15.25
C CYS A 197 -10.26 -7.21 -16.25
N ARG A 198 -9.59 -7.58 -17.32
CA ARG A 198 -9.14 -6.65 -18.38
C ARG A 198 -10.29 -5.91 -19.05
N GLN A 199 -11.40 -6.60 -19.33
CA GLN A 199 -12.60 -5.97 -19.89
C GLN A 199 -13.21 -4.90 -18.96
N ALA A 200 -13.09 -5.10 -17.65
CA ALA A 200 -13.58 -4.17 -16.64
C ALA A 200 -12.54 -3.12 -16.20
N GLY A 201 -11.34 -3.10 -16.79
CA GLY A 201 -10.24 -2.24 -16.36
C GLY A 201 -9.74 -2.57 -14.95
N ALA A 202 -9.88 -3.82 -14.50
CA ALA A 202 -9.39 -4.30 -13.21
C ALA A 202 -8.05 -5.04 -13.38
N LEU A 203 -7.20 -4.95 -12.38
CA LEU A 203 -5.93 -5.68 -12.29
C LEU A 203 -6.17 -7.08 -11.74
N CYS A 204 -5.49 -8.08 -12.31
CA CYS A 204 -5.55 -9.45 -11.84
C CYS A 204 -4.14 -9.97 -11.53
N LEU A 205 -3.89 -10.24 -10.24
CA LEU A 205 -2.66 -10.85 -9.75
C LEU A 205 -2.83 -12.37 -9.68
N VAL A 206 -1.73 -13.10 -9.93
CA VAL A 206 -1.68 -14.54 -9.69
C VAL A 206 -0.94 -14.82 -8.38
N ASN A 207 -1.43 -15.78 -7.58
CA ASN A 207 -0.75 -16.20 -6.36
C ASN A 207 0.45 -17.09 -6.68
N SER A 208 1.55 -16.94 -5.95
CA SER A 208 2.78 -17.73 -6.10
C SER A 208 2.64 -19.24 -5.79
N CYS A 209 1.46 -19.68 -5.36
CA CYS A 209 1.16 -21.11 -5.31
C CYS A 209 0.95 -21.75 -6.70
N HIS A 210 0.81 -20.93 -7.73
CA HIS A 210 0.70 -21.35 -9.14
C HIS A 210 2.07 -21.30 -9.83
N PRO A 211 2.24 -22.05 -10.94
CA PRO A 211 3.49 -22.08 -11.70
C PRO A 211 3.96 -20.72 -12.17
N GLU A 212 5.27 -20.50 -12.21
CA GLU A 212 5.86 -19.21 -12.59
C GLU A 212 5.56 -18.78 -14.03
N ASP A 213 5.35 -19.72 -14.94
CA ASP A 213 4.93 -19.43 -16.32
C ASP A 213 3.57 -18.73 -16.40
N TRP A 214 2.73 -18.80 -15.34
CA TRP A 214 1.50 -18.03 -15.26
C TRP A 214 1.72 -16.56 -14.89
N TRP A 215 2.87 -16.23 -14.28
CA TRP A 215 3.16 -14.87 -13.82
C TRP A 215 3.23 -13.86 -14.96
N ALA A 216 3.78 -14.29 -16.11
CA ALA A 216 3.87 -13.45 -17.30
C ALA A 216 2.50 -13.07 -17.92
N LEU A 217 1.43 -13.77 -17.55
CA LEU A 217 0.07 -13.48 -18.01
C LEU A 217 -0.63 -12.44 -17.14
N ALA A 218 -0.20 -12.29 -15.88
CA ALA A 218 -0.83 -11.47 -14.85
C ALA A 218 -0.43 -9.99 -14.94
N ASP A 219 -1.23 -9.14 -14.29
CA ASP A 219 -0.87 -7.74 -14.01
C ASP A 219 0.04 -7.62 -12.76
N GLY A 220 0.40 -8.74 -12.15
CA GLY A 220 1.30 -8.83 -11.02
C GLY A 220 1.22 -10.18 -10.31
N VAL A 221 2.03 -10.33 -9.27
CA VAL A 221 2.15 -11.57 -8.49
C VAL A 221 1.90 -11.29 -7.01
N HIS A 222 1.12 -12.19 -6.38
CA HIS A 222 0.95 -12.20 -4.93
C HIS A 222 1.78 -13.33 -4.33
N LEU A 223 2.88 -12.98 -3.68
CA LEU A 223 3.77 -13.93 -3.01
C LEU A 223 3.16 -14.39 -1.67
N ARG A 224 3.20 -15.71 -1.42
CA ARG A 224 2.96 -16.24 -0.07
C ARG A 224 4.07 -15.77 0.86
N ALA A 225 3.80 -15.67 2.16
CA ALA A 225 4.80 -15.25 3.17
C ALA A 225 6.09 -16.09 3.09
N ALA A 226 5.96 -17.41 2.98
CA ALA A 226 7.12 -18.31 2.88
C ALA A 226 7.97 -18.06 1.62
N ASP A 227 7.32 -17.77 0.48
CA ASP A 227 8.03 -17.50 -0.78
C ASP A 227 8.73 -16.13 -0.71
N ALA A 228 8.07 -15.13 -0.11
CA ALA A 228 8.65 -13.82 0.10
C ALA A 228 9.87 -13.87 1.02
N LEU A 229 9.79 -14.61 2.14
CA LEU A 229 10.91 -14.81 3.05
C LEU A 229 12.09 -15.51 2.36
N ALA A 230 11.82 -16.54 1.56
CA ALA A 230 12.86 -17.25 0.80
C ALA A 230 13.56 -16.34 -0.22
N LEU A 231 12.79 -15.51 -0.94
CA LEU A 231 13.32 -14.58 -1.95
C LEU A 231 14.06 -13.40 -1.31
N ALA A 232 13.59 -12.89 -0.18
CA ALA A 232 14.21 -11.79 0.54
C ALA A 232 15.57 -12.18 1.15
N GLY A 233 15.77 -13.47 1.46
CA GLY A 233 16.99 -13.99 2.09
C GLY A 233 17.13 -13.57 3.56
N THR A 234 18.16 -14.10 4.23
CA THR A 234 18.40 -13.93 5.69
C THR A 234 19.47 -12.86 5.98
N SER A 235 19.68 -11.85 5.15
CA SER A 235 20.67 -10.83 5.44
C SER A 235 20.32 -10.07 6.72
N GLY A 236 21.23 -10.07 7.70
CA GLY A 236 21.04 -9.54 9.03
C GLY A 236 21.10 -8.00 9.15
N ASP A 237 20.92 -7.26 8.08
CA ASP A 237 20.82 -5.80 8.16
C ASP A 237 19.35 -5.39 8.36
N ASP A 238 19.00 -5.29 9.64
CA ASP A 238 17.78 -4.59 10.11
C ASP A 238 17.89 -3.07 9.95
N ALA A 239 18.46 -2.61 8.84
CA ALA A 239 18.54 -1.19 8.57
C ALA A 239 17.11 -0.61 8.49
N ALA A 240 16.84 0.42 9.29
CA ALA A 240 15.55 1.10 9.36
C ALA A 240 15.10 1.66 7.99
N CYS A 241 16.02 1.81 7.05
CA CYS A 241 15.76 2.19 5.67
C CYS A 241 16.16 1.03 4.74
N PRO A 242 15.23 0.42 3.98
CA PRO A 242 15.59 -0.54 2.94
C PRO A 242 16.46 0.19 1.92
N SER A 243 17.64 -0.39 1.61
CA SER A 243 18.45 0.12 0.53
C SER A 243 17.62 0.22 -0.74
N PRO A 244 17.65 1.36 -1.47
CA PRO A 244 16.97 1.48 -2.76
C PRO A 244 17.47 0.48 -3.80
N HIS A 245 18.62 -0.19 -3.53
CA HIS A 245 19.23 -1.20 -4.37
C HIS A 245 19.29 -2.54 -3.64
N SER A 246 18.15 -3.24 -3.56
CA SER A 246 18.12 -4.63 -3.12
C SER A 246 18.28 -5.56 -4.33
N PRO A 247 19.38 -6.34 -4.45
CA PRO A 247 19.55 -7.29 -5.55
C PRO A 247 18.40 -8.28 -5.67
N ALA A 248 17.81 -8.66 -4.54
CA ALA A 248 16.63 -9.54 -4.51
C ALA A 248 15.40 -8.86 -5.13
N ALA A 249 15.18 -7.58 -4.83
CA ALA A 249 14.09 -6.80 -5.42
C ALA A 249 14.30 -6.59 -6.93
N GLU A 250 15.51 -6.26 -7.35
CA GLU A 250 15.84 -6.09 -8.77
C GLU A 250 15.63 -7.39 -9.56
N ALA A 251 16.13 -8.51 -9.04
CA ALA A 251 15.92 -9.82 -9.66
C ALA A 251 14.45 -10.23 -9.74
N LEU A 252 13.66 -9.89 -8.70
CA LEU A 252 12.22 -10.15 -8.68
C LEU A 252 11.48 -9.27 -9.68
N ARG A 253 11.78 -7.97 -9.72
CA ARG A 253 11.19 -7.01 -10.67
C ARG A 253 11.48 -7.34 -12.12
N ALA A 254 12.65 -7.90 -12.42
CA ALA A 254 12.98 -8.38 -13.77
C ALA A 254 12.09 -9.54 -14.22
N ARG A 255 11.54 -10.33 -13.29
CA ARG A 255 10.63 -11.47 -13.56
C ARG A 255 9.16 -11.07 -13.51
N ILE A 256 8.81 -10.00 -12.80
CA ILE A 256 7.43 -9.54 -12.57
C ILE A 256 7.32 -8.09 -13.04
N PRO A 257 6.79 -7.86 -14.25
CA PRO A 257 6.68 -6.50 -14.80
C PRO A 257 5.57 -5.66 -14.14
N GLY A 258 4.67 -6.31 -13.39
CA GLY A 258 3.51 -5.68 -12.74
C GLY A 258 3.66 -5.52 -11.23
N LEU A 259 2.53 -5.52 -10.53
CA LEU A 259 2.49 -5.37 -9.08
C LEU A 259 3.08 -6.58 -8.35
N ILE A 260 3.77 -6.33 -7.25
CA ILE A 260 4.22 -7.34 -6.30
C ILE A 260 3.46 -7.14 -5.00
N ALA A 261 2.68 -8.14 -4.61
CA ALA A 261 1.99 -8.19 -3.33
C ALA A 261 2.56 -9.32 -2.45
N VAL A 262 2.48 -9.17 -1.13
CA VAL A 262 3.01 -10.17 -0.19
C VAL A 262 1.97 -10.47 0.90
N SER A 263 1.71 -11.76 1.16
CA SER A 263 0.98 -12.19 2.37
C SER A 263 1.86 -11.99 3.60
N ALA A 264 1.30 -11.42 4.67
CA ALA A 264 2.00 -11.19 5.92
C ALA A 264 1.15 -11.62 7.13
N HIS A 265 1.81 -12.17 8.15
CA HIS A 265 1.23 -12.56 9.43
C HIS A 265 2.05 -11.99 10.60
N THR A 266 3.28 -11.61 10.34
CA THR A 266 4.28 -11.17 11.32
C THR A 266 5.03 -9.93 10.83
N ALA A 267 5.77 -9.27 11.75
CA ALA A 267 6.69 -8.19 11.39
C ALA A 267 7.78 -8.65 10.41
N GLN A 268 8.24 -9.90 10.53
CA GLN A 268 9.25 -10.48 9.64
C GLN A 268 8.73 -10.59 8.19
N ASP A 269 7.47 -10.95 8.00
CA ASP A 269 6.86 -11.02 6.66
C ASP A 269 6.76 -9.62 6.03
N LEU A 270 6.39 -8.61 6.82
CA LEU A 270 6.34 -7.21 6.37
C LEU A 270 7.74 -6.68 6.06
N HIS A 271 8.75 -7.08 6.84
CA HIS A 271 10.14 -6.75 6.53
C HIS A 271 10.59 -7.39 5.20
N ALA A 272 10.25 -8.65 4.95
CA ALA A 272 10.51 -9.29 3.66
C ALA A 272 9.81 -8.56 2.51
N ALA A 273 8.54 -8.14 2.69
CA ALA A 273 7.82 -7.35 1.69
C ALA A 273 8.56 -6.03 1.36
N ARG A 274 9.05 -5.30 2.38
CA ARG A 274 9.86 -4.09 2.16
C ARG A 274 11.15 -4.39 1.40
N ARG A 275 11.89 -5.42 1.80
CA ARG A 275 13.15 -5.80 1.14
C ARG A 275 12.96 -6.19 -0.33
N LEU A 276 11.82 -6.79 -0.67
CA LEU A 276 11.44 -7.11 -2.04
C LEU A 276 10.83 -5.91 -2.79
N GLN A 277 10.72 -4.74 -2.14
CA GLN A 277 10.06 -3.56 -2.68
C GLN A 277 8.66 -3.88 -3.21
N ALA A 278 7.89 -4.66 -2.44
CA ALA A 278 6.52 -4.97 -2.77
C ALA A 278 5.67 -3.70 -2.85
N ASP A 279 4.67 -3.69 -3.72
CA ASP A 279 3.76 -2.55 -3.87
C ASP A 279 2.77 -2.47 -2.72
N PHE A 280 2.40 -3.63 -2.13
CA PHE A 280 1.56 -3.71 -0.93
C PHE A 280 1.70 -5.06 -0.22
N ALA A 281 1.26 -5.11 1.03
CA ALA A 281 1.12 -6.35 1.79
C ALA A 281 -0.34 -6.63 2.14
N VAL A 282 -0.67 -7.90 2.38
CA VAL A 282 -1.97 -8.34 2.91
C VAL A 282 -1.72 -8.98 4.27
N LEU A 283 -2.15 -8.30 5.33
CA LEU A 283 -1.86 -8.67 6.72
C LEU A 283 -3.11 -9.25 7.40
N GLY A 284 -2.97 -10.39 8.03
CA GLY A 284 -4.06 -10.98 8.79
C GLY A 284 -3.78 -12.40 9.30
N HIS A 285 -4.83 -13.06 9.80
CA HIS A 285 -6.23 -12.65 9.77
C HIS A 285 -6.56 -11.71 10.95
N VAL A 286 -7.31 -10.64 10.67
CA VAL A 286 -7.64 -9.63 11.68
C VAL A 286 -8.80 -10.08 12.56
N LEU A 287 -9.92 -10.47 11.95
CA LEU A 287 -11.13 -10.93 12.64
C LEU A 287 -11.34 -12.44 12.43
N PRO A 288 -12.12 -13.10 13.27
CA PRO A 288 -12.48 -14.50 13.07
C PRO A 288 -13.01 -14.77 11.67
N THR A 289 -12.60 -15.87 11.07
CA THR A 289 -12.97 -16.23 9.69
C THR A 289 -13.13 -17.73 9.54
N PRO A 290 -14.09 -18.20 8.70
CA PRO A 290 -14.26 -19.64 8.43
C PRO A 290 -13.00 -20.32 7.90
N SER A 291 -12.12 -19.60 7.22
CA SER A 291 -10.84 -20.14 6.72
C SER A 291 -9.84 -20.49 7.84
N HIS A 292 -10.04 -19.97 9.05
CA HIS A 292 -9.21 -20.22 10.24
C HIS A 292 -10.12 -20.51 11.44
N ALA A 293 -11.03 -21.49 11.27
CA ALA A 293 -12.00 -21.85 12.30
C ALA A 293 -11.31 -22.23 13.62
N GLY A 294 -11.74 -21.61 14.73
CA GLY A 294 -11.18 -21.86 16.06
C GLY A 294 -9.87 -21.13 16.38
N VAL A 295 -9.29 -20.39 15.45
CA VAL A 295 -8.11 -19.55 15.68
C VAL A 295 -8.54 -18.10 15.88
N ALA A 296 -8.12 -17.48 16.98
CA ALA A 296 -8.38 -16.06 17.23
C ALA A 296 -7.60 -15.20 16.21
N GLY A 297 -8.27 -14.18 15.63
CA GLY A 297 -7.59 -13.17 14.83
C GLY A 297 -6.67 -12.29 15.68
N MET A 298 -5.74 -11.58 15.02
CA MET A 298 -4.85 -10.64 15.71
C MET A 298 -5.58 -9.41 16.27
N GLY A 299 -6.83 -9.19 15.88
CA GLY A 299 -7.61 -8.01 16.24
C GLY A 299 -7.07 -6.72 15.60
N TRP A 300 -7.83 -5.65 15.74
CA TRP A 300 -7.45 -4.36 15.17
C TRP A 300 -6.22 -3.74 15.85
N ALA A 301 -6.03 -3.97 17.15
CA ALA A 301 -4.85 -3.48 17.87
C ALA A 301 -3.57 -4.17 17.38
N GLY A 302 -3.60 -5.49 17.18
CA GLY A 302 -2.48 -6.24 16.62
C GLY A 302 -2.19 -5.85 15.17
N PHE A 303 -3.25 -5.65 14.36
CA PHE A 303 -3.10 -5.17 12.99
C PHE A 303 -2.40 -3.80 12.95
N ARG A 304 -2.89 -2.83 13.74
CA ARG A 304 -2.32 -1.49 13.80
C ARG A 304 -0.85 -1.50 14.18
N ALA A 305 -0.49 -2.26 15.23
CA ALA A 305 0.88 -2.34 15.72
C ALA A 305 1.87 -2.86 14.65
N LEU A 306 1.41 -3.78 13.77
CA LEU A 306 2.24 -4.29 12.68
C LEU A 306 2.21 -3.36 11.44
N ALA A 307 1.05 -2.79 11.12
CA ALA A 307 0.88 -1.95 9.93
C ALA A 307 1.59 -0.60 10.07
N GLU A 308 1.71 -0.06 11.29
CA GLU A 308 2.33 1.25 11.55
C GLU A 308 3.75 1.37 11.00
N ASP A 309 4.55 0.30 11.10
CA ASP A 309 5.94 0.27 10.63
C ASP A 309 6.14 -0.59 9.37
N ALA A 310 5.06 -0.91 8.67
CA ALA A 310 5.15 -1.74 7.47
C ALA A 310 5.97 -1.11 6.34
N GLY A 311 6.02 0.22 6.23
CA GLY A 311 6.78 0.94 5.19
C GLY A 311 6.16 0.90 3.80
N LEU A 312 4.96 0.33 3.65
CA LEU A 312 4.20 0.17 2.40
C LEU A 312 2.71 0.02 2.72
N PRO A 313 1.80 0.18 1.73
CA PRO A 313 0.37 -0.04 1.92
C PRO A 313 0.04 -1.45 2.42
N VAL A 314 -0.85 -1.55 3.42
CA VAL A 314 -1.26 -2.83 4.00
C VAL A 314 -2.77 -3.00 3.87
N PHE A 315 -3.19 -4.10 3.27
CA PHE A 315 -4.60 -4.52 3.25
C PHE A 315 -4.91 -5.40 4.45
N ALA A 316 -6.03 -5.14 5.12
CA ALA A 316 -6.52 -6.03 6.18
C ALA A 316 -7.26 -7.23 5.58
N ILE A 317 -6.96 -8.45 6.04
CA ILE A 317 -7.67 -9.67 5.64
C ILE A 317 -8.19 -10.43 6.86
N GLY A 318 -9.26 -11.21 6.65
CA GLY A 318 -9.91 -12.02 7.67
C GLY A 318 -11.13 -11.34 8.27
N GLY A 319 -12.32 -11.88 7.99
CA GLY A 319 -13.59 -11.33 8.44
C GLY A 319 -13.97 -9.98 7.83
N GLN A 320 -13.32 -9.58 6.71
CA GLN A 320 -13.52 -8.28 6.09
C GLN A 320 -14.69 -8.30 5.10
N SER A 321 -15.39 -7.17 5.06
CA SER A 321 -16.48 -6.85 4.13
C SER A 321 -16.45 -5.35 3.79
N PRO A 322 -17.17 -4.87 2.77
CA PRO A 322 -17.22 -3.43 2.46
C PRO A 322 -17.56 -2.55 3.68
N GLN A 323 -18.37 -3.04 4.61
CA GLN A 323 -18.77 -2.34 5.84
C GLN A 323 -17.60 -2.16 6.82
N THR A 324 -16.56 -2.99 6.76
CA THR A 324 -15.39 -2.88 7.65
C THR A 324 -14.30 -1.96 7.11
N LEU A 325 -14.41 -1.45 5.88
CA LEU A 325 -13.37 -0.64 5.23
C LEU A 325 -12.99 0.60 6.06
N GLN A 326 -13.99 1.33 6.56
CA GLN A 326 -13.72 2.54 7.37
C GLN A 326 -13.00 2.18 8.68
N GLN A 327 -13.41 1.11 9.33
CA GLN A 327 -12.72 0.63 10.54
C GLN A 327 -11.29 0.19 10.23
N ALA A 328 -11.06 -0.49 9.11
CA ALA A 328 -9.72 -0.87 8.68
C ALA A 328 -8.82 0.37 8.47
N ARG A 329 -9.34 1.41 7.82
CA ARG A 329 -8.62 2.68 7.61
C ARG A 329 -8.28 3.39 8.91
N GLN A 330 -9.18 3.39 9.90
CA GLN A 330 -8.91 3.94 11.24
C GLN A 330 -7.73 3.25 11.95
N HIS A 331 -7.38 2.02 11.53
CA HIS A 331 -6.26 1.26 12.04
C HIS A 331 -5.04 1.22 11.09
N GLY A 332 -5.00 2.11 10.10
CA GLY A 332 -3.85 2.26 9.18
C GLY A 332 -3.90 1.37 7.93
N ALA A 333 -5.00 0.64 7.69
CA ALA A 333 -5.10 -0.13 6.46
C ALA A 333 -5.22 0.77 5.22
N HIS A 334 -4.59 0.34 4.12
CA HIS A 334 -4.87 0.90 2.80
C HIS A 334 -6.30 0.56 2.35
N GLY A 335 -6.67 -0.67 2.54
CA GLY A 335 -7.94 -1.24 2.13
C GLY A 335 -8.18 -2.60 2.79
N ILE A 336 -9.12 -3.33 2.24
CA ILE A 336 -9.52 -4.67 2.72
C ILE A 336 -9.32 -5.72 1.64
N ALA A 337 -8.94 -6.93 2.07
CA ALA A 337 -8.86 -8.11 1.22
C ALA A 337 -9.86 -9.17 1.69
N GLY A 338 -10.49 -9.86 0.75
CA GLY A 338 -11.48 -10.86 1.09
C GLY A 338 -11.88 -11.75 -0.07
N MET A 339 -12.57 -12.84 0.24
CA MET A 339 -13.10 -13.78 -0.74
C MET A 339 -14.60 -13.56 -0.94
N ARG A 340 -15.41 -14.19 -0.11
CA ARG A 340 -16.87 -14.30 -0.28
C ARG A 340 -17.60 -12.96 -0.10
N GLN A 341 -17.19 -12.17 0.88
CA GLN A 341 -17.87 -10.92 1.25
C GLN A 341 -17.65 -9.77 0.23
N LEU A 342 -16.66 -9.93 -0.65
CA LEU A 342 -16.39 -8.99 -1.75
C LEU A 342 -16.98 -9.44 -3.09
N LEU A 343 -17.55 -10.65 -3.14
CA LEU A 343 -18.25 -11.19 -4.32
C LEU A 343 -19.75 -10.85 -4.34
N GLY A 344 -20.30 -10.36 -3.22
CA GLY A 344 -21.74 -10.17 -3.06
C GLY A 344 -22.47 -11.43 -2.61
#